data_946f10c7f6024bd3f895b19a97a15700
#
_entry.id   946f10c7f6024bd3f895b19a97a15700
#
_cell.length_a   1.000
_cell.length_b   1.000
_cell.length_c   1.000
_cell.angle_alpha   90.00
_cell.angle_beta   90.00
_cell.angle_gamma   90.00
#
_symmetry.space_group_name_H-M   'P 1'
#
loop_
_entity.id
_entity.type
_entity.pdbx_description
1 polymer ?
#
loop_
_entity_poly.entity_id
_entity_poly.type
_entity_poly.pdbx_seq_one_letter_code
_entity_poly.pdbx_strand_id
1 'polypeptide(L)'
;MGAFSNPTNRRQQVKKNNKKKYAVACVTSMGLRITPENRMAVHNSNRFLLQATSAESNVLNVTSSLGRECLALTRFVEGSPMAAFIKAQLRARNIAYEAKEVPQGGPWGYRHQFNIADSGFGLRAPRVWNDRAGEVGRTLDAKDYDVKRIFGEEGVEILHLSGLIAAMSPETTKACLALAKAAKKYGTLVSFDLNYRATFWKGREAELSKAFHQIASVADVLVGNEEDFQLCLGFKGPEAGGKDLKGKIDSFKEMIEKVVKKYPNAKIYATTLRQVVSADHHLWGAIVRADGKWFVEEPRDIDVLDRIGGGDGFTGGLLYGVLKGWSGEKCLQFGWASGVMAASSLNDYAEPADEKQVWDVYAGNARVQR
;
A
#
# COMPACT_ATOMS: atom_id res chain seq x y z
N MET A 1 41.64 -27.61 54.84
CA MET A 1 42.23 -27.16 53.60
C MET A 1 41.23 -27.50 52.49
N GLY A 2 40.33 -26.63 52.18
CA GLY A 2 39.27 -26.84 51.19
C GLY A 2 39.25 -25.69 50.25
N ALA A 3 39.54 -25.95 48.97
CA ALA A 3 39.49 -24.99 47.91
C ALA A 3 38.03 -24.81 47.47
N PHE A 4 37.50 -23.62 47.62
CA PHE A 4 36.19 -23.24 47.09
C PHE A 4 36.31 -22.86 45.61
N SER A 5 35.64 -23.66 44.79
CA SER A 5 35.47 -23.43 43.38
C SER A 5 34.49 -22.27 43.11
N ASN A 6 34.90 -21.35 42.26
CA ASN A 6 34.19 -20.17 41.84
C ASN A 6 32.99 -20.55 40.92
N PRO A 7 31.75 -20.04 41.12
CA PRO A 7 30.65 -20.33 40.22
C PRO A 7 30.69 -19.41 38.99
N THR A 8 30.67 -20.06 37.89
CA THR A 8 30.56 -19.58 36.51
C THR A 8 29.58 -18.45 36.34
N ASN A 9 30.10 -17.35 35.82
CA ASN A 9 29.40 -16.16 35.34
C ASN A 9 28.51 -16.49 34.12
N ARG A 10 27.26 -16.84 34.34
CA ARG A 10 26.23 -16.89 33.30
C ARG A 10 25.91 -15.44 32.90
N ARG A 11 26.52 -14.94 31.84
CA ARG A 11 26.09 -13.77 31.16
C ARG A 11 24.64 -13.98 30.66
N GLN A 12 23.69 -13.47 31.40
CA GLN A 12 22.34 -13.29 30.90
C GLN A 12 22.45 -12.30 29.75
N GLN A 13 22.30 -12.79 28.51
CA GLN A 13 22.02 -11.94 27.36
C GLN A 13 20.65 -11.32 27.62
N VAL A 14 20.64 -10.10 28.12
CA VAL A 14 19.47 -9.23 28.11
C VAL A 14 19.13 -9.03 26.64
N LYS A 15 18.09 -9.73 26.18
CA LYS A 15 17.43 -9.39 24.90
C LYS A 15 16.98 -7.94 25.04
N LYS A 16 17.75 -6.99 24.50
CA LYS A 16 17.27 -5.65 24.26
C LYS A 16 16.04 -5.78 23.38
N ASN A 17 14.89 -5.53 23.94
CA ASN A 17 13.64 -5.37 23.21
C ASN A 17 13.77 -4.03 22.45
N ASN A 18 14.55 -4.01 21.35
CA ASN A 18 14.68 -2.83 20.51
C ASN A 18 13.36 -2.67 19.78
N LYS A 19 12.49 -1.81 20.33
CA LYS A 19 11.27 -1.35 19.64
C LYS A 19 11.71 -0.78 18.29
N LYS A 20 11.25 -1.37 17.20
CA LYS A 20 11.54 -0.89 15.85
C LYS A 20 11.00 0.53 15.69
N LYS A 21 11.78 1.42 15.08
CA LYS A 21 11.44 2.83 14.92
C LYS A 21 10.25 3.02 13.98
N TYR A 22 10.31 2.36 12.82
CA TYR A 22 9.29 2.52 11.80
C TYR A 22 8.29 1.36 11.82
N ALA A 23 7.02 1.68 11.90
CA ALA A 23 5.94 0.70 11.83
C ALA A 23 5.81 0.13 10.41
N VAL A 24 5.69 1.01 9.42
CA VAL A 24 5.63 0.63 8.01
C VAL A 24 6.61 1.49 7.22
N ALA A 25 7.41 0.86 6.37
CA ALA A 25 8.17 1.53 5.31
C ALA A 25 7.61 1.14 3.95
N CYS A 26 7.71 2.02 2.96
CA CYS A 26 7.39 1.70 1.57
C CYS A 26 8.49 2.14 0.62
N VAL A 27 8.59 1.47 -0.54
CA VAL A 27 9.36 1.94 -1.70
C VAL A 27 8.38 2.60 -2.64
N THR A 28 8.64 3.85 -3.02
CA THR A 28 7.63 4.62 -3.74
C THR A 28 8.19 5.67 -4.69
N SER A 29 7.44 5.96 -5.74
CA SER A 29 7.60 7.13 -6.58
C SER A 29 6.54 8.16 -6.20
N MET A 30 6.96 9.15 -5.42
CA MET A 30 6.05 10.23 -5.01
C MET A 30 5.68 11.12 -6.19
N GLY A 31 4.40 11.39 -6.32
CA GLY A 31 3.83 12.25 -7.35
C GLY A 31 2.78 13.21 -6.81
N LEU A 32 2.08 13.83 -7.72
CA LEU A 32 1.06 14.84 -7.45
C LEU A 32 -0.26 14.41 -8.08
N ARG A 33 -1.30 14.39 -7.28
CA ARG A 33 -2.66 14.31 -7.80
C ARG A 33 -3.21 15.71 -8.02
N ILE A 34 -3.83 15.91 -9.17
CA ILE A 34 -4.51 17.12 -9.58
C ILE A 34 -5.99 16.76 -9.77
N THR A 35 -6.84 17.21 -8.84
CA THR A 35 -8.27 16.90 -8.82
C THR A 35 -9.08 18.17 -8.99
N PRO A 36 -10.03 18.25 -9.95
CA PRO A 36 -10.92 19.40 -10.06
C PRO A 36 -11.75 19.57 -8.77
N GLU A 37 -11.93 20.82 -8.34
CA GLU A 37 -12.85 21.11 -7.25
C GLU A 37 -14.31 20.75 -7.63
N ASN A 38 -15.14 20.54 -6.61
CA ASN A 38 -16.58 20.31 -6.75
C ASN A 38 -16.96 19.16 -7.69
N ARG A 39 -16.09 18.13 -7.80
CA ARG A 39 -16.32 16.94 -8.65
C ARG A 39 -16.55 17.29 -10.13
N MET A 40 -16.04 18.43 -10.58
CA MET A 40 -16.10 18.83 -11.99
C MET A 40 -15.29 17.88 -12.87
N ALA A 41 -15.64 17.81 -14.16
CA ALA A 41 -14.75 17.17 -15.13
C ALA A 41 -13.51 18.06 -15.36
N VAL A 42 -12.35 17.44 -15.60
CA VAL A 42 -11.06 18.13 -15.74
C VAL A 42 -11.13 19.28 -16.75
N HIS A 43 -11.76 19.06 -17.91
CA HIS A 43 -11.84 20.07 -18.98
C HIS A 43 -12.81 21.23 -18.70
N ASN A 44 -13.62 21.13 -17.65
CA ASN A 44 -14.60 22.14 -17.25
C ASN A 44 -14.19 22.93 -16.00
N SER A 45 -13.03 22.63 -15.42
CA SER A 45 -12.57 23.28 -14.19
C SER A 45 -11.33 24.13 -14.44
N ASN A 46 -11.30 25.30 -13.81
CA ASN A 46 -10.12 26.15 -13.69
C ASN A 46 -9.59 26.20 -12.26
N ARG A 47 -10.15 25.38 -11.33
CA ARG A 47 -9.71 25.23 -9.95
C ARG A 47 -9.43 23.78 -9.64
N PHE A 48 -8.28 23.51 -9.06
CA PHE A 48 -7.80 22.18 -8.78
C PHE A 48 -7.21 22.08 -7.37
N LEU A 49 -7.49 20.97 -6.70
CA LEU A 49 -6.78 20.55 -5.51
C LEU A 49 -5.49 19.84 -5.94
N LEU A 50 -4.41 20.18 -5.26
CA LEU A 50 -3.10 19.54 -5.45
C LEU A 50 -2.75 18.74 -4.21
N GLN A 51 -2.40 17.48 -4.38
CA GLN A 51 -2.06 16.55 -3.30
C GLN A 51 -0.79 15.78 -3.63
N ALA A 52 0.06 15.55 -2.62
CA ALA A 52 1.19 14.63 -2.77
C ALA A 52 0.71 13.20 -2.50
N THR A 53 0.89 12.31 -3.46
CA THR A 53 0.33 10.96 -3.42
C THR A 53 1.21 9.93 -4.12
N SER A 54 1.06 8.71 -3.73
CA SER A 54 1.44 7.48 -4.44
C SER A 54 0.69 6.32 -3.79
N ALA A 55 0.44 5.24 -4.51
CA ALA A 55 -0.26 4.08 -3.94
C ALA A 55 0.41 3.59 -2.65
N GLU A 56 1.73 3.52 -2.63
CA GLU A 56 2.49 3.04 -1.48
C GLU A 56 2.43 4.02 -0.29
N SER A 57 2.53 5.32 -0.53
CA SER A 57 2.43 6.32 0.55
C SER A 57 1.01 6.42 1.11
N ASN A 58 -0.01 6.17 0.28
CA ASN A 58 -1.40 6.15 0.72
C ASN A 58 -1.63 5.04 1.76
N VAL A 59 -1.00 3.87 1.58
CA VAL A 59 -1.04 2.77 2.56
C VAL A 59 -0.46 3.17 3.92
N LEU A 60 0.59 4.01 3.94
CA LEU A 60 1.21 4.47 5.19
C LEU A 60 0.29 5.38 6.02
N ASN A 61 -0.63 6.12 5.39
CA ASN A 61 -1.39 7.17 6.06
C ASN A 61 -2.23 6.69 7.23
N VAL A 62 -2.88 5.52 7.14
CA VAL A 62 -3.66 4.97 8.27
C VAL A 62 -2.76 4.78 9.50
N THR A 63 -1.59 4.18 9.31
CA THR A 63 -0.65 3.90 10.40
C THR A 63 -0.02 5.18 10.96
N SER A 64 0.35 6.14 10.10
CA SER A 64 0.96 7.39 10.51
C SER A 64 -0.03 8.32 11.23
N SER A 65 -1.28 8.41 10.74
CA SER A 65 -2.35 9.18 11.40
C SER A 65 -2.68 8.65 12.80
N LEU A 66 -2.53 7.33 12.99
CA LEU A 66 -2.69 6.69 14.29
C LEU A 66 -1.43 6.74 15.18
N GLY A 67 -0.52 7.68 14.89
CA GLY A 67 0.61 8.04 15.75
C GLY A 67 1.83 7.11 15.67
N ARG A 68 1.94 6.25 14.62
CA ARG A 68 3.11 5.41 14.40
C ARG A 68 3.99 6.00 13.31
N GLU A 69 5.31 6.08 13.54
CA GLU A 69 6.25 6.55 12.52
C GLU A 69 6.25 5.62 11.29
N CYS A 70 6.16 6.22 10.12
CA CYS A 70 6.26 5.54 8.82
C CYS A 70 7.41 6.11 7.99
N LEU A 71 7.93 5.34 7.03
CA LEU A 71 9.08 5.73 6.22
C LEU A 71 8.82 5.51 4.72
N ALA A 72 9.01 6.55 3.91
CA ALA A 72 9.00 6.46 2.46
C ALA A 72 10.43 6.42 1.91
N LEU A 73 10.78 5.38 1.15
CA LEU A 73 12.03 5.25 0.41
C LEU A 73 11.79 5.71 -1.02
N THR A 74 12.39 6.84 -1.43
CA THR A 74 12.03 7.51 -2.69
C THR A 74 13.22 8.24 -3.33
N ARG A 75 12.99 8.91 -4.45
CA ARG A 75 13.89 9.90 -5.06
C ARG A 75 13.16 11.21 -5.29
N PHE A 76 13.89 12.32 -5.17
CA PHE A 76 13.37 13.65 -5.47
C PHE A 76 14.18 14.32 -6.57
N VAL A 77 13.53 15.21 -7.31
CA VAL A 77 14.25 16.12 -8.22
C VAL A 77 14.83 17.25 -7.38
N GLU A 78 16.15 17.42 -7.45
CA GLU A 78 16.92 18.43 -6.70
C GLU A 78 16.41 19.84 -6.97
N GLY A 79 16.18 20.63 -5.92
CA GLY A 79 15.71 22.01 -6.02
C GLY A 79 14.30 22.20 -6.57
N SER A 80 13.56 21.12 -6.89
CA SER A 80 12.22 21.22 -7.45
C SER A 80 11.21 21.78 -6.43
N PRO A 81 10.41 22.80 -6.78
CA PRO A 81 9.32 23.27 -5.93
C PRO A 81 8.29 22.16 -5.63
N MET A 82 8.07 21.25 -6.59
CA MET A 82 7.17 20.11 -6.40
C MET A 82 7.74 19.09 -5.40
N ALA A 83 9.06 18.86 -5.42
CA ALA A 83 9.72 18.06 -4.38
C ALA A 83 9.56 18.70 -3.00
N ALA A 84 9.72 20.02 -2.90
CA ALA A 84 9.52 20.76 -1.64
C ALA A 84 8.08 20.63 -1.14
N PHE A 85 7.08 20.74 -2.02
CA PHE A 85 5.67 20.51 -1.69
C PHE A 85 5.43 19.09 -1.19
N ILE A 86 5.92 18.07 -1.91
CA ILE A 86 5.76 16.65 -1.51
C ILE A 86 6.39 16.42 -0.12
N LYS A 87 7.60 16.90 0.11
CA LYS A 87 8.29 16.79 1.41
C LYS A 87 7.49 17.45 2.54
N ALA A 88 6.88 18.62 2.28
CA ALA A 88 6.03 19.29 3.26
C ALA A 88 4.78 18.46 3.59
N GLN A 89 4.13 17.88 2.58
CA GLN A 89 2.97 17.00 2.75
C GLN A 89 3.32 15.72 3.52
N LEU A 90 4.46 15.09 3.24
CA LEU A 90 4.92 13.91 3.99
C LEU A 90 5.15 14.25 5.48
N ARG A 91 5.80 15.39 5.77
CA ARG A 91 5.99 15.85 7.17
C ARG A 91 4.66 16.11 7.88
N ALA A 92 3.71 16.77 7.21
CA ALA A 92 2.39 17.04 7.77
C ALA A 92 1.64 15.74 8.13
N ARG A 93 1.88 14.67 7.41
CA ARG A 93 1.30 13.34 7.62
C ARG A 93 2.12 12.41 8.52
N ASN A 94 3.14 12.94 9.20
CA ASN A 94 4.05 12.16 10.06
C ASN A 94 4.71 10.97 9.34
N ILE A 95 5.05 11.17 8.05
CA ILE A 95 5.77 10.18 7.24
C ILE A 95 7.19 10.69 7.02
N ALA A 96 8.17 10.01 7.63
CA ALA A 96 9.58 10.24 7.36
C ALA A 96 9.94 9.79 5.93
N TYR A 97 11.01 10.31 5.39
CA TYR A 97 11.51 9.85 4.10
C TYR A 97 13.03 9.73 4.08
N GLU A 98 13.51 8.72 3.38
CA GLU A 98 14.90 8.57 2.92
C GLU A 98 14.89 8.72 1.41
N ALA A 99 15.64 9.69 0.91
CA ALA A 99 15.59 10.00 -0.52
C ALA A 99 16.94 10.44 -1.06
N LYS A 100 17.23 10.01 -2.28
CA LYS A 100 18.32 10.60 -3.06
C LYS A 100 17.77 11.75 -3.90
N GLU A 101 18.44 12.90 -3.81
CA GLU A 101 18.23 14.02 -4.72
C GLU A 101 18.90 13.72 -6.07
N VAL A 102 18.17 13.99 -7.16
CA VAL A 102 18.63 13.76 -8.53
C VAL A 102 18.51 15.07 -9.31
N PRO A 103 19.55 15.55 -9.97
CA PRO A 103 19.46 16.71 -10.83
C PRO A 103 18.36 16.56 -11.89
N GLN A 104 17.65 17.64 -12.19
CA GLN A 104 16.59 17.60 -13.21
C GLN A 104 17.11 17.15 -14.59
N GLY A 105 18.31 17.56 -14.97
CA GLY A 105 18.90 17.20 -16.27
C GLY A 105 18.38 18.04 -17.44
N GLY A 106 18.04 19.31 -17.18
CA GLY A 106 17.52 20.27 -18.15
C GLY A 106 16.00 20.25 -18.29
N PRO A 107 15.42 21.06 -19.20
CA PRO A 107 13.97 21.27 -19.34
C PRO A 107 13.18 19.99 -19.66
N TRP A 108 13.82 19.02 -20.33
CA TRP A 108 13.23 17.75 -20.75
C TRP A 108 13.63 16.58 -19.83
N GLY A 109 14.26 16.88 -18.69
CA GLY A 109 14.75 15.90 -17.75
C GLY A 109 13.68 15.40 -16.78
N TYR A 110 14.13 15.06 -15.57
CA TYR A 110 13.27 14.44 -14.58
C TYR A 110 12.26 15.42 -13.96
N ARG A 111 11.10 14.90 -13.61
CA ARG A 111 10.06 15.55 -12.80
C ARG A 111 9.31 14.55 -11.92
N HIS A 112 8.48 15.03 -11.01
CA HIS A 112 7.51 14.20 -10.32
C HIS A 112 6.31 13.94 -11.24
N GLN A 113 5.74 12.75 -11.19
CA GLN A 113 4.59 12.36 -12.00
C GLN A 113 3.33 13.14 -11.61
N PHE A 114 2.41 13.31 -12.56
CA PHE A 114 1.08 13.84 -12.32
C PHE A 114 0.03 12.76 -12.53
N ASN A 115 -0.89 12.66 -11.57
CA ASN A 115 -2.11 11.90 -11.67
C ASN A 115 -3.28 12.90 -11.76
N ILE A 116 -3.78 13.13 -12.96
CA ILE A 116 -4.87 14.06 -13.21
C ILE A 116 -6.17 13.24 -13.20
N ALA A 117 -7.02 13.48 -12.21
CA ALA A 117 -8.19 12.64 -12.02
C ALA A 117 -9.39 13.43 -11.52
N ASP A 118 -10.55 13.23 -12.15
CA ASP A 118 -11.84 13.64 -11.57
C ASP A 118 -12.55 12.43 -10.91
N SER A 119 -13.35 12.69 -9.89
CA SER A 119 -14.05 11.65 -9.13
C SER A 119 -15.34 11.17 -9.79
N GLY A 120 -15.76 11.78 -10.91
CA GLY A 120 -17.06 11.49 -11.49
C GLY A 120 -18.23 12.00 -10.65
N PHE A 121 -19.46 11.77 -11.09
CA PHE A 121 -20.69 12.03 -10.34
C PHE A 121 -21.89 11.33 -11.00
N GLY A 122 -22.70 10.61 -10.23
CA GLY A 122 -23.85 9.88 -10.73
C GLY A 122 -23.44 8.89 -11.85
N LEU A 123 -24.00 9.06 -13.03
CA LEU A 123 -23.68 8.24 -14.21
C LEU A 123 -22.43 8.70 -14.97
N ARG A 124 -21.85 9.84 -14.62
CA ARG A 124 -20.61 10.32 -15.21
C ARG A 124 -19.42 9.62 -14.52
N ALA A 125 -18.83 8.66 -15.21
CA ALA A 125 -17.69 7.91 -14.69
C ALA A 125 -16.48 8.81 -14.40
N PRO A 126 -15.67 8.53 -13.38
CA PRO A 126 -14.40 9.19 -13.13
C PRO A 126 -13.44 8.96 -14.29
N ARG A 127 -12.58 9.95 -14.57
CA ARG A 127 -11.51 9.85 -15.55
C ARG A 127 -10.16 10.08 -14.88
N VAL A 128 -9.20 9.23 -15.24
CA VAL A 128 -7.84 9.28 -14.70
C VAL A 128 -6.84 9.32 -15.84
N TRP A 129 -5.91 10.27 -15.77
CA TRP A 129 -4.77 10.37 -16.67
C TRP A 129 -3.47 10.41 -15.87
N ASN A 130 -2.63 9.40 -16.06
CA ASN A 130 -1.33 9.32 -15.42
C ASN A 130 -0.26 9.86 -16.37
N ASP A 131 0.22 11.06 -16.10
CA ASP A 131 1.34 11.65 -16.83
C ASP A 131 2.65 11.33 -16.10
N ARG A 132 3.34 10.31 -16.60
CA ARG A 132 4.59 9.78 -16.04
C ARG A 132 5.82 10.12 -16.88
N ALA A 133 5.71 11.05 -17.84
CA ALA A 133 6.85 11.49 -18.62
C ALA A 133 7.94 12.08 -17.72
N GLY A 134 9.19 11.64 -17.86
CA GLY A 134 10.30 12.12 -17.04
C GLY A 134 10.21 11.79 -15.54
N GLU A 135 9.37 10.85 -15.14
CA GLU A 135 9.19 10.49 -13.73
C GLU A 135 10.50 10.04 -13.06
N VAL A 136 10.94 10.80 -12.02
CA VAL A 136 12.20 10.53 -11.32
C VAL A 136 12.20 9.20 -10.58
N GLY A 137 11.06 8.77 -10.06
CA GLY A 137 10.93 7.51 -9.31
C GLY A 137 11.26 6.26 -10.11
N ARG A 138 11.17 6.31 -11.45
CA ARG A 138 11.59 5.20 -12.31
C ARG A 138 13.09 4.86 -12.21
N THR A 139 13.87 5.76 -11.64
CA THR A 139 15.32 5.61 -11.47
C THR A 139 15.73 5.08 -10.08
N LEU A 140 14.78 4.73 -9.21
CA LEU A 140 15.05 4.21 -7.86
C LEU A 140 16.05 3.05 -7.88
N ASP A 141 17.05 3.12 -7.00
CA ASP A 141 18.04 2.07 -6.81
C ASP A 141 18.15 1.72 -5.31
N ALA A 142 18.21 0.44 -4.98
CA ALA A 142 18.39 -0.02 -3.60
C ALA A 142 19.70 0.49 -2.96
N LYS A 143 20.70 0.82 -3.76
CA LYS A 143 21.98 1.39 -3.31
C LYS A 143 21.87 2.80 -2.74
N ASP A 144 20.75 3.50 -2.97
CA ASP A 144 20.51 4.83 -2.40
C ASP A 144 20.24 4.77 -0.89
N TYR A 145 19.99 3.58 -0.34
CA TYR A 145 19.54 3.40 1.04
C TYR A 145 20.53 2.57 1.85
N ASP A 146 20.87 3.05 3.05
CA ASP A 146 21.62 2.26 4.03
C ASP A 146 20.67 1.23 4.68
N VAL A 147 20.55 0.08 4.02
CA VAL A 147 19.67 -1.02 4.47
C VAL A 147 20.05 -1.58 5.85
N LYS A 148 21.35 -1.49 6.24
CA LYS A 148 21.80 -1.94 7.56
C LYS A 148 21.26 -0.99 8.63
N ARG A 149 21.39 0.30 8.44
CA ARG A 149 20.86 1.31 9.36
C ARG A 149 19.33 1.23 9.42
N ILE A 150 18.65 1.27 8.27
CA ILE A 150 17.19 1.33 8.21
C ILE A 150 16.54 0.09 8.80
N PHE A 151 16.91 -1.11 8.33
CA PHE A 151 16.25 -2.34 8.75
C PHE A 151 16.90 -2.99 9.99
N GLY A 152 18.22 -2.81 10.19
CA GLY A 152 18.96 -3.48 11.25
C GLY A 152 19.12 -2.65 12.52
N GLU A 153 19.41 -1.36 12.41
CA GLU A 153 19.70 -0.50 13.56
C GLU A 153 18.45 0.27 14.04
N GLU A 154 17.79 1.00 13.14
CA GLU A 154 16.54 1.71 13.44
C GLU A 154 15.35 0.75 13.51
N GLY A 155 15.29 -0.19 12.60
CA GLY A 155 14.27 -1.24 12.54
C GLY A 155 12.97 -0.80 11.87
N VAL A 156 12.45 -1.68 11.03
CA VAL A 156 11.16 -1.54 10.32
C VAL A 156 10.33 -2.78 10.63
N GLU A 157 9.07 -2.61 11.03
CA GLU A 157 8.19 -3.75 11.31
C GLU A 157 7.69 -4.39 10.03
N ILE A 158 7.18 -3.58 9.08
CA ILE A 158 6.66 -4.03 7.79
C ILE A 158 7.27 -3.19 6.67
N LEU A 159 7.83 -3.84 5.63
CA LEU A 159 8.12 -3.22 4.34
C LEU A 159 6.94 -3.48 3.40
N HIS A 160 6.27 -2.42 2.96
CA HIS A 160 5.21 -2.50 1.96
C HIS A 160 5.76 -2.21 0.57
N LEU A 161 5.48 -3.11 -0.37
CA LEU A 161 5.79 -3.00 -1.80
C LEU A 161 4.50 -3.10 -2.60
N SER A 162 4.42 -2.38 -3.70
CA SER A 162 3.34 -2.55 -4.67
C SER A 162 3.88 -3.02 -6.02
N GLY A 163 3.04 -3.70 -6.77
CA GLY A 163 3.31 -4.09 -8.14
C GLY A 163 3.45 -2.88 -9.07
N LEU A 164 2.85 -1.74 -8.73
CA LEU A 164 3.01 -0.51 -9.49
C LEU A 164 4.48 -0.07 -9.50
N ILE A 165 5.11 0.08 -8.33
CA ILE A 165 6.52 0.47 -8.25
C ILE A 165 7.44 -0.65 -8.74
N ALA A 166 7.12 -1.91 -8.44
CA ALA A 166 7.92 -3.05 -8.89
C ALA A 166 7.94 -3.21 -10.40
N ALA A 167 6.88 -2.82 -11.11
CA ALA A 167 6.78 -2.93 -12.57
C ALA A 167 7.22 -1.66 -13.33
N MET A 168 7.44 -0.54 -12.65
CA MET A 168 7.62 0.78 -13.28
C MET A 168 8.84 0.83 -14.23
N SER A 169 9.95 0.25 -13.84
CA SER A 169 11.16 0.16 -14.67
C SER A 169 12.01 -1.06 -14.28
N PRO A 170 12.99 -1.48 -15.09
CA PRO A 170 13.95 -2.52 -14.69
C PRO A 170 14.72 -2.17 -13.42
N GLU A 171 15.03 -0.89 -13.20
CA GLU A 171 15.71 -0.39 -11.99
C GLU A 171 14.85 -0.58 -10.76
N THR A 172 13.59 -0.14 -10.79
CA THR A 172 12.66 -0.30 -9.67
C THR A 172 12.34 -1.75 -9.39
N THR A 173 12.26 -2.60 -10.42
CA THR A 173 12.11 -4.06 -10.24
C THR A 173 13.27 -4.63 -9.42
N LYS A 174 14.51 -4.28 -9.78
CA LYS A 174 15.72 -4.71 -9.05
C LYS A 174 15.75 -4.15 -7.63
N ALA A 175 15.37 -2.87 -7.47
CA ALA A 175 15.33 -2.22 -6.16
C ALA A 175 14.33 -2.90 -5.21
N CYS A 176 13.10 -3.17 -5.67
CA CYS A 176 12.09 -3.88 -4.89
C CYS A 176 12.55 -5.28 -4.46
N LEU A 177 13.16 -6.05 -5.38
CA LEU A 177 13.72 -7.37 -5.07
C LEU A 177 14.84 -7.30 -4.02
N ALA A 178 15.76 -6.35 -4.15
CA ALA A 178 16.87 -6.17 -3.23
C ALA A 178 16.39 -5.76 -1.83
N LEU A 179 15.46 -4.80 -1.77
CA LEU A 179 14.92 -4.29 -0.51
C LEU A 179 14.03 -5.33 0.19
N ALA A 180 13.23 -6.12 -0.55
CA ALA A 180 12.50 -7.25 0.03
C ALA A 180 13.43 -8.26 0.70
N LYS A 181 14.53 -8.64 0.03
CA LYS A 181 15.54 -9.54 0.57
C LYS A 181 16.23 -8.96 1.80
N ALA A 182 16.58 -7.67 1.76
CA ALA A 182 17.19 -6.97 2.89
C ALA A 182 16.23 -6.93 4.09
N ALA A 183 14.96 -6.58 3.88
CA ALA A 183 13.93 -6.58 4.92
C ALA A 183 13.83 -7.94 5.63
N LYS A 184 13.74 -9.03 4.87
CA LYS A 184 13.67 -10.39 5.42
C LYS A 184 14.92 -10.74 6.22
N LYS A 185 16.10 -10.34 5.75
CA LYS A 185 17.38 -10.58 6.46
C LYS A 185 17.38 -9.99 7.89
N TYR A 186 16.71 -8.86 8.08
CA TYR A 186 16.62 -8.18 9.37
C TYR A 186 15.30 -8.45 10.14
N GLY A 187 14.52 -9.45 9.72
CA GLY A 187 13.28 -9.83 10.40
C GLY A 187 12.15 -8.82 10.26
N THR A 188 12.16 -8.06 9.17
CA THR A 188 11.05 -7.19 8.75
C THR A 188 10.05 -8.01 7.97
N LEU A 189 8.75 -7.87 8.26
CA LEU A 189 7.69 -8.47 7.46
C LEU A 189 7.62 -7.76 6.10
N VAL A 190 7.26 -8.52 5.06
CA VAL A 190 7.08 -7.98 3.71
C VAL A 190 5.60 -8.07 3.34
N SER A 191 4.98 -6.93 3.05
CA SER A 191 3.67 -6.82 2.43
C SER A 191 3.83 -6.52 0.95
N PHE A 192 3.13 -7.26 0.11
CA PHE A 192 3.14 -7.06 -1.34
C PHE A 192 1.72 -6.97 -1.89
N ASP A 193 1.35 -5.78 -2.36
CA ASP A 193 0.15 -5.54 -3.15
C ASP A 193 0.50 -5.75 -4.63
N LEU A 194 -0.16 -6.69 -5.28
CA LEU A 194 0.10 -7.07 -6.67
C LEU A 194 -0.17 -5.95 -7.66
N ASN A 195 -1.15 -5.12 -7.41
CA ASN A 195 -1.43 -3.83 -8.04
C ASN A 195 -1.07 -3.77 -9.53
N TYR A 196 -1.66 -4.66 -10.35
CA TYR A 196 -1.39 -4.80 -11.78
C TYR A 196 -1.63 -3.51 -12.55
N ARG A 197 -0.73 -3.19 -13.48
CA ARG A 197 -0.88 -2.07 -14.41
C ARG A 197 -0.43 -2.48 -15.80
N ALA A 198 -1.38 -2.76 -16.68
CA ALA A 198 -1.15 -3.27 -18.04
C ALA A 198 -0.10 -2.46 -18.83
N THR A 199 -0.08 -1.13 -18.65
CA THR A 199 0.86 -0.22 -19.35
C THR A 199 2.32 -0.48 -19.00
N PHE A 200 2.64 -0.97 -17.80
CA PHE A 200 4.00 -1.31 -17.38
C PHE A 200 4.40 -2.74 -17.75
N TRP A 201 3.42 -3.62 -17.90
CA TRP A 201 3.65 -5.02 -18.23
C TRP A 201 3.91 -5.26 -19.71
N LYS A 202 3.35 -4.41 -20.59
CA LYS A 202 3.46 -4.57 -22.04
C LYS A 202 4.91 -4.71 -22.49
N GLY A 203 5.26 -5.89 -23.05
CA GLY A 203 6.60 -6.22 -23.52
C GLY A 203 7.61 -6.60 -22.43
N ARG A 204 7.17 -6.72 -21.17
CA ARG A 204 7.99 -7.13 -20.02
C ARG A 204 7.36 -8.28 -19.22
N GLU A 205 6.36 -8.95 -19.78
CA GLU A 205 5.54 -9.94 -19.10
C GLU A 205 6.37 -11.05 -18.44
N ALA A 206 7.34 -11.62 -19.18
CA ALA A 206 8.19 -12.68 -18.65
C ALA A 206 9.15 -12.20 -17.53
N GLU A 207 9.71 -11.00 -17.68
CA GLU A 207 10.58 -10.38 -16.67
C GLU A 207 9.78 -10.11 -15.39
N LEU A 208 8.63 -9.45 -15.52
CA LEU A 208 7.81 -9.04 -14.38
C LEU A 208 7.17 -10.23 -13.70
N SER A 209 6.66 -11.22 -14.45
CA SER A 209 6.15 -12.46 -13.86
C SER A 209 7.20 -13.10 -12.96
N LYS A 210 8.44 -13.25 -13.45
CA LYS A 210 9.54 -13.80 -12.65
C LYS A 210 9.83 -12.97 -11.39
N ALA A 211 9.85 -11.64 -11.51
CA ALA A 211 10.12 -10.74 -10.39
C ALA A 211 9.01 -10.79 -9.34
N PHE A 212 7.74 -10.77 -9.77
CA PHE A 212 6.59 -10.85 -8.88
C PHE A 212 6.53 -12.19 -8.13
N HIS A 213 6.83 -13.29 -8.81
CA HIS A 213 7.00 -14.60 -8.14
C HIS A 213 8.09 -14.58 -7.07
N GLN A 214 9.22 -13.90 -7.32
CA GLN A 214 10.30 -13.79 -6.35
C GLN A 214 9.90 -12.93 -5.13
N ILE A 215 9.19 -11.81 -5.34
CA ILE A 215 8.70 -10.98 -4.23
C ILE A 215 7.63 -11.75 -3.45
N ALA A 216 6.66 -12.36 -4.13
CA ALA A 216 5.60 -13.15 -3.49
C ALA A 216 6.16 -14.31 -2.64
N SER A 217 7.27 -14.93 -3.07
CA SER A 217 7.89 -16.04 -2.33
C SER A 217 8.48 -15.63 -0.97
N VAL A 218 8.75 -14.36 -0.74
CA VAL A 218 9.26 -13.81 0.53
C VAL A 218 8.24 -12.96 1.27
N ALA A 219 7.08 -12.70 0.67
CA ALA A 219 6.03 -11.90 1.28
C ALA A 219 5.36 -12.65 2.45
N ASP A 220 5.01 -11.90 3.49
CA ASP A 220 4.22 -12.36 4.64
C ASP A 220 2.74 -11.99 4.48
N VAL A 221 2.46 -10.92 3.73
CA VAL A 221 1.11 -10.44 3.37
C VAL A 221 1.04 -10.24 1.87
N LEU A 222 0.08 -10.88 1.21
CA LEU A 222 -0.23 -10.71 -0.21
C LEU A 222 -1.61 -10.06 -0.36
N VAL A 223 -1.63 -8.93 -1.05
CA VAL A 223 -2.85 -8.19 -1.37
C VAL A 223 -3.01 -8.11 -2.88
N GLY A 224 -4.23 -8.13 -3.34
CA GLY A 224 -4.56 -7.99 -4.76
C GLY A 224 -6.02 -8.33 -5.01
N ASN A 225 -6.57 -7.83 -6.10
CA ASN A 225 -7.89 -8.26 -6.55
C ASN A 225 -7.79 -9.58 -7.35
N GLU A 226 -8.92 -10.09 -7.80
CA GLU A 226 -9.00 -11.34 -8.58
C GLU A 226 -8.18 -11.27 -9.88
N GLU A 227 -8.12 -10.12 -10.53
CA GLU A 227 -7.37 -9.90 -11.76
C GLU A 227 -5.86 -9.86 -11.48
N ASP A 228 -5.45 -9.19 -10.39
CA ASP A 228 -4.05 -9.07 -10.00
C ASP A 228 -3.40 -10.44 -9.79
N PHE A 229 -4.05 -11.35 -9.06
CA PHE A 229 -3.53 -12.71 -8.86
C PHE A 229 -3.42 -13.51 -10.16
N GLN A 230 -4.35 -13.30 -11.09
CA GLN A 230 -4.34 -13.97 -12.39
C GLN A 230 -3.23 -13.44 -13.29
N LEU A 231 -3.16 -12.13 -13.46
CA LEU A 231 -2.24 -11.49 -14.42
C LEU A 231 -0.80 -11.42 -13.91
N CYS A 232 -0.59 -11.16 -12.60
CA CYS A 232 0.75 -11.07 -12.04
C CYS A 232 1.37 -12.43 -11.73
N LEU A 233 0.57 -13.39 -11.25
CA LEU A 233 1.05 -14.68 -10.74
C LEU A 233 0.57 -15.89 -11.54
N GLY A 234 -0.27 -15.70 -12.56
CA GLY A 234 -0.71 -16.75 -13.47
C GLY A 234 -1.70 -17.75 -12.85
N PHE A 235 -2.39 -17.40 -11.76
CA PHE A 235 -3.40 -18.27 -11.15
C PHE A 235 -4.77 -18.02 -11.77
N LYS A 236 -5.32 -19.03 -12.40
CA LYS A 236 -6.68 -18.94 -12.96
C LYS A 236 -7.72 -18.80 -11.83
N GLY A 237 -8.53 -17.77 -11.90
CA GLY A 237 -9.56 -17.39 -10.93
C GLY A 237 -10.84 -16.87 -11.59
N PRO A 238 -11.72 -16.18 -10.84
CA PRO A 238 -12.97 -15.63 -11.36
C PRO A 238 -12.72 -14.50 -12.36
N GLU A 239 -13.69 -14.26 -13.24
CA GLU A 239 -13.64 -13.10 -14.14
C GLU A 239 -13.78 -11.79 -13.34
N ALA A 240 -12.94 -10.79 -13.67
CA ALA A 240 -13.00 -9.48 -13.07
C ALA A 240 -14.31 -8.76 -13.44
N GLY A 241 -14.88 -7.99 -12.50
CA GLY A 241 -15.99 -7.07 -12.79
C GLY A 241 -17.39 -7.66 -12.96
N GLY A 242 -17.61 -8.98 -12.82
CA GLY A 242 -18.96 -9.60 -12.93
C GLY A 242 -19.93 -9.14 -11.82
N LYS A 243 -21.24 -9.28 -12.06
CA LYS A 243 -22.30 -8.82 -11.14
C LYS A 243 -22.60 -9.77 -9.97
N ASP A 244 -22.20 -11.04 -10.06
CA ASP A 244 -22.40 -12.04 -9.00
C ASP A 244 -21.24 -12.03 -8.02
N LEU A 245 -21.36 -11.25 -6.95
CA LEU A 245 -20.33 -11.15 -5.89
C LEU A 245 -20.21 -12.44 -5.06
N LYS A 246 -21.30 -13.21 -4.86
CA LYS A 246 -21.25 -14.46 -4.08
C LYS A 246 -20.50 -15.56 -4.80
N GLY A 247 -20.81 -15.80 -6.08
CA GLY A 247 -20.10 -16.77 -6.89
C GLY A 247 -18.61 -16.43 -7.03
N LYS A 248 -18.27 -15.15 -7.01
CA LYS A 248 -16.89 -14.68 -7.01
C LYS A 248 -16.12 -14.99 -5.75
N ILE A 249 -16.75 -14.91 -4.57
CA ILE A 249 -16.11 -15.22 -3.29
C ILE A 249 -15.58 -16.64 -3.28
N ASP A 250 -16.38 -17.61 -3.71
CA ASP A 250 -15.98 -19.02 -3.72
C ASP A 250 -14.89 -19.29 -4.76
N SER A 251 -15.03 -18.77 -5.97
CA SER A 251 -13.99 -18.87 -7.01
C SER A 251 -12.68 -18.18 -6.58
N PHE A 252 -12.77 -17.05 -5.87
CA PHE A 252 -11.61 -16.37 -5.31
C PHE A 252 -10.94 -17.22 -4.24
N LYS A 253 -11.69 -17.82 -3.32
CA LYS A 253 -11.15 -18.73 -2.31
C LYS A 253 -10.41 -19.90 -2.95
N GLU A 254 -10.99 -20.54 -3.96
CA GLU A 254 -10.35 -21.63 -4.71
C GLU A 254 -9.04 -21.20 -5.36
N MET A 255 -9.00 -20.03 -5.96
CA MET A 255 -7.78 -19.45 -6.55
C MET A 255 -6.72 -19.23 -5.47
N ILE A 256 -7.07 -18.59 -4.37
CA ILE A 256 -6.14 -18.29 -3.27
C ILE A 256 -5.60 -19.57 -2.62
N GLU A 257 -6.38 -20.64 -2.50
CA GLU A 257 -5.84 -21.91 -1.99
C GLU A 257 -4.71 -22.48 -2.89
N LYS A 258 -4.75 -22.21 -4.20
CA LYS A 258 -3.63 -22.53 -5.11
C LYS A 258 -2.43 -21.60 -4.87
N VAL A 259 -2.68 -20.31 -4.63
CA VAL A 259 -1.65 -19.31 -4.28
C VAL A 259 -0.96 -19.69 -2.97
N VAL A 260 -1.71 -20.08 -1.94
CA VAL A 260 -1.20 -20.56 -0.64
C VAL A 260 -0.25 -21.73 -0.80
N LYS A 261 -0.60 -22.72 -1.62
CA LYS A 261 0.27 -23.87 -1.91
C LYS A 261 1.60 -23.46 -2.54
N LYS A 262 1.59 -22.43 -3.37
CA LYS A 262 2.78 -21.90 -4.06
C LYS A 262 3.63 -21.01 -3.16
N TYR A 263 3.02 -20.22 -2.27
CA TYR A 263 3.69 -19.25 -1.41
C TYR A 263 3.36 -19.45 0.08
N PRO A 264 3.75 -20.57 0.68
CA PRO A 264 3.37 -20.93 2.05
C PRO A 264 3.93 -19.98 3.13
N ASN A 265 4.88 -19.10 2.77
CA ASN A 265 5.44 -18.10 3.67
C ASN A 265 4.44 -17.01 4.03
N ALA A 266 3.56 -16.63 3.11
CA ALA A 266 2.54 -15.63 3.38
C ALA A 266 1.52 -16.19 4.39
N LYS A 267 1.18 -15.38 5.36
CA LYS A 267 0.21 -15.71 6.41
C LYS A 267 -1.14 -15.05 6.17
N ILE A 268 -1.14 -13.98 5.37
CA ILE A 268 -2.34 -13.19 5.07
C ILE A 268 -2.44 -13.02 3.55
N TYR A 269 -3.64 -13.30 3.04
CA TYR A 269 -4.04 -13.05 1.66
C TYR A 269 -5.32 -12.23 1.72
N ALA A 270 -5.35 -11.09 1.05
CA ALA A 270 -6.43 -10.14 1.18
C ALA A 270 -6.86 -9.56 -0.17
N THR A 271 -8.16 -9.29 -0.32
CA THR A 271 -8.72 -8.56 -1.45
C THR A 271 -9.93 -7.75 -1.02
N THR A 272 -10.18 -6.66 -1.74
CA THR A 272 -11.45 -5.94 -1.67
C THR A 272 -12.40 -6.46 -2.75
N LEU A 273 -13.68 -6.50 -2.41
CA LEU A 273 -14.76 -6.85 -3.31
C LEU A 273 -15.53 -5.58 -3.64
N ARG A 274 -15.74 -5.30 -4.91
CA ARG A 274 -16.43 -4.06 -5.31
C ARG A 274 -17.35 -4.28 -6.49
N GLN A 275 -18.57 -3.73 -6.36
CA GLN A 275 -19.47 -3.51 -7.49
C GLN A 275 -19.75 -2.01 -7.59
N VAL A 276 -19.59 -1.45 -8.78
CA VAL A 276 -19.88 -0.04 -9.06
C VAL A 276 -21.35 0.06 -9.50
N VAL A 277 -22.15 0.78 -8.73
CA VAL A 277 -23.55 1.09 -9.08
C VAL A 277 -23.61 2.43 -9.84
N SER A 278 -22.93 3.44 -9.30
CA SER A 278 -22.68 4.75 -9.95
C SER A 278 -21.30 5.26 -9.54
N ALA A 279 -20.90 6.44 -9.99
CA ALA A 279 -19.63 7.06 -9.61
C ALA A 279 -19.52 7.33 -8.10
N ASP A 280 -20.65 7.54 -7.45
CA ASP A 280 -20.79 7.92 -6.04
C ASP A 280 -21.54 6.90 -5.19
N HIS A 281 -21.85 5.73 -5.74
CA HIS A 281 -22.52 4.64 -5.01
C HIS A 281 -21.91 3.28 -5.37
N HIS A 282 -21.37 2.60 -4.38
CA HIS A 282 -20.74 1.29 -4.56
C HIS A 282 -21.25 0.27 -3.53
N LEU A 283 -21.20 -1.01 -3.92
CA LEU A 283 -21.17 -2.11 -2.97
C LEU A 283 -19.70 -2.42 -2.67
N TRP A 284 -19.32 -2.37 -1.40
CA TRP A 284 -17.95 -2.53 -0.94
C TRP A 284 -17.85 -3.62 0.12
N GLY A 285 -17.07 -4.63 -0.16
CA GLY A 285 -16.78 -5.76 0.71
C GLY A 285 -15.29 -6.08 0.71
N ALA A 286 -14.91 -7.09 1.45
CA ALA A 286 -13.53 -7.57 1.46
C ALA A 286 -13.46 -9.02 1.95
N ILE A 287 -12.36 -9.69 1.64
CA ILE A 287 -12.10 -11.04 2.08
C ILE A 287 -10.63 -11.18 2.49
N VAL A 288 -10.39 -11.86 3.60
CA VAL A 288 -9.06 -12.15 4.13
C VAL A 288 -8.96 -13.63 4.47
N ARG A 289 -7.88 -14.24 4.05
CA ARG A 289 -7.42 -15.52 4.57
C ARG A 289 -6.22 -15.26 5.49
N ALA A 290 -6.37 -15.58 6.77
CA ALA A 290 -5.33 -15.42 7.77
C ALA A 290 -5.26 -16.70 8.65
N ASP A 291 -4.04 -17.17 8.94
CA ASP A 291 -3.80 -18.36 9.78
C ASP A 291 -4.66 -19.58 9.40
N GLY A 292 -4.85 -19.79 8.10
CA GLY A 292 -5.62 -20.90 7.56
C GLY A 292 -7.14 -20.73 7.61
N LYS A 293 -7.66 -19.61 8.12
CA LYS A 293 -9.09 -19.31 8.23
C LYS A 293 -9.50 -18.22 7.24
N TRP A 294 -10.74 -18.31 6.78
CA TRP A 294 -11.37 -17.31 5.93
C TRP A 294 -12.25 -16.38 6.75
N PHE A 295 -12.14 -15.08 6.46
CA PHE A 295 -12.98 -14.02 6.99
C PHE A 295 -13.52 -13.24 5.81
N VAL A 296 -14.82 -12.94 5.81
CA VAL A 296 -15.53 -12.25 4.73
C VAL A 296 -16.30 -11.09 5.32
N GLU A 297 -16.06 -9.92 4.79
CA GLU A 297 -16.93 -8.76 4.98
C GLU A 297 -17.83 -8.67 3.76
N GLU A 298 -19.10 -9.02 3.95
CA GLU A 298 -20.10 -8.99 2.88
C GLU A 298 -20.21 -7.57 2.30
N PRO A 299 -20.42 -7.42 0.99
CA PRO A 299 -20.55 -6.10 0.39
C PRO A 299 -21.69 -5.28 0.99
N ARG A 300 -21.36 -4.12 1.53
CA ARG A 300 -22.30 -3.13 2.05
C ARG A 300 -22.38 -1.93 1.10
N ASP A 301 -23.53 -1.29 1.06
CA ASP A 301 -23.73 -0.03 0.36
C ASP A 301 -22.89 1.07 0.99
N ILE A 302 -22.13 1.79 0.17
CA ILE A 302 -21.37 2.96 0.58
C ILE A 302 -21.53 4.11 -0.41
N ASP A 303 -21.61 5.32 0.13
CA ASP A 303 -21.48 6.55 -0.64
C ASP A 303 -20.00 6.86 -0.85
N VAL A 304 -19.66 7.23 -2.10
CA VAL A 304 -18.28 7.45 -2.53
C VAL A 304 -18.12 8.88 -3.01
N LEU A 305 -17.23 9.62 -2.37
CA LEU A 305 -16.82 10.93 -2.84
C LEU A 305 -15.77 10.83 -3.94
N ASP A 306 -14.77 9.96 -3.72
CA ASP A 306 -13.80 9.55 -4.71
C ASP A 306 -13.39 8.08 -4.49
N ARG A 307 -13.37 7.29 -5.56
CA ARG A 307 -13.04 5.86 -5.47
C ARG A 307 -11.54 5.56 -5.39
N ILE A 308 -10.68 6.53 -5.72
CA ILE A 308 -9.23 6.35 -5.75
C ILE A 308 -8.73 6.27 -4.31
N GLY A 309 -7.78 5.37 -4.06
CA GLY A 309 -7.21 5.18 -2.73
C GLY A 309 -7.99 4.26 -1.79
N GLY A 310 -9.22 3.82 -2.15
CA GLY A 310 -9.99 2.88 -1.29
C GLY A 310 -9.24 1.57 -1.03
N GLY A 311 -8.57 1.01 -2.04
CA GLY A 311 -7.71 -0.18 -1.90
C GLY A 311 -6.50 0.07 -1.02
N ASP A 312 -5.87 1.24 -1.18
CA ASP A 312 -4.71 1.64 -0.37
C ASP A 312 -5.13 1.83 1.10
N GLY A 313 -6.30 2.46 1.34
CA GLY A 313 -6.89 2.60 2.67
C GLY A 313 -7.20 1.25 3.32
N PHE A 314 -7.76 0.31 2.57
CA PHE A 314 -7.98 -1.07 3.02
C PHE A 314 -6.66 -1.73 3.42
N THR A 315 -5.66 -1.68 2.55
CA THR A 315 -4.34 -2.28 2.82
C THR A 315 -3.68 -1.61 4.03
N GLY A 316 -3.75 -0.29 4.15
CA GLY A 316 -3.22 0.46 5.30
C GLY A 316 -3.85 0.04 6.63
N GLY A 317 -5.18 -0.07 6.66
CA GLY A 317 -5.91 -0.55 7.84
C GLY A 317 -5.64 -2.02 8.18
N LEU A 318 -5.54 -2.89 7.16
CA LEU A 318 -5.15 -4.29 7.33
C LEU A 318 -3.76 -4.39 7.98
N LEU A 319 -2.76 -3.66 7.47
CA LEU A 319 -1.40 -3.66 7.99
C LEU A 319 -1.32 -3.07 9.40
N TYR A 320 -2.12 -2.05 9.71
CA TYR A 320 -2.25 -1.55 11.07
C TYR A 320 -2.74 -2.63 12.03
N GLY A 321 -3.76 -3.40 11.64
CA GLY A 321 -4.24 -4.54 12.43
C GLY A 321 -3.16 -5.61 12.64
N VAL A 322 -2.34 -5.90 11.62
CA VAL A 322 -1.18 -6.80 11.72
C VAL A 322 -0.16 -6.29 12.75
N LEU A 323 0.17 -5.00 12.72
CA LEU A 323 1.07 -4.35 13.70
C LEU A 323 0.53 -4.42 15.14
N LYS A 324 -0.79 -4.41 15.30
CA LYS A 324 -1.47 -4.55 16.61
C LYS A 324 -1.57 -6.01 17.07
N GLY A 325 -1.21 -6.97 16.22
CA GLY A 325 -1.37 -8.41 16.51
C GLY A 325 -2.83 -8.86 16.60
N TRP A 326 -3.74 -8.19 15.88
CA TRP A 326 -5.16 -8.53 15.88
C TRP A 326 -5.44 -9.81 15.07
N SER A 327 -6.62 -10.42 15.35
CA SER A 327 -7.11 -11.54 14.56
C SER A 327 -7.33 -11.13 13.09
N GLY A 328 -7.31 -12.10 12.18
CA GLY A 328 -7.59 -11.86 10.76
C GLY A 328 -8.94 -11.17 10.52
N GLU A 329 -9.95 -11.50 11.33
CA GLU A 329 -11.27 -10.85 11.29
C GLU A 329 -11.17 -9.36 11.65
N LYS A 330 -10.52 -9.02 12.75
CA LYS A 330 -10.32 -7.63 13.15
C LYS A 330 -9.48 -6.83 12.12
N CYS A 331 -8.45 -7.46 11.55
CA CYS A 331 -7.65 -6.85 10.49
C CYS A 331 -8.51 -6.55 9.24
N LEU A 332 -9.39 -7.50 8.85
CA LEU A 332 -10.34 -7.34 7.76
C LEU A 332 -11.29 -6.16 8.00
N GLN A 333 -11.95 -6.14 9.17
CA GLN A 333 -12.95 -5.14 9.54
C GLN A 333 -12.35 -3.72 9.55
N PHE A 334 -11.20 -3.57 10.18
CA PHE A 334 -10.49 -2.29 10.24
C PHE A 334 -9.98 -1.85 8.87
N GLY A 335 -9.47 -2.78 8.06
CA GLY A 335 -9.10 -2.53 6.67
C GLY A 335 -10.28 -2.08 5.83
N TRP A 336 -11.43 -2.78 5.93
CA TRP A 336 -12.66 -2.42 5.25
C TRP A 336 -13.09 -0.98 5.57
N ALA A 337 -13.16 -0.63 6.84
CA ALA A 337 -13.54 0.70 7.28
C ALA A 337 -12.56 1.79 6.84
N SER A 338 -11.25 1.51 6.88
CA SER A 338 -10.21 2.44 6.40
C SER A 338 -10.34 2.68 4.89
N GLY A 339 -10.72 1.64 4.11
CA GLY A 339 -11.02 1.79 2.68
C GLY A 339 -12.24 2.68 2.42
N VAL A 340 -13.31 2.52 3.23
CA VAL A 340 -14.50 3.38 3.17
C VAL A 340 -14.14 4.83 3.52
N MET A 341 -13.31 5.05 4.54
CA MET A 341 -12.85 6.40 4.89
C MET A 341 -12.10 7.07 3.74
N ALA A 342 -11.18 6.36 3.08
CA ALA A 342 -10.51 6.89 1.91
C ALA A 342 -11.51 7.25 0.79
N ALA A 343 -12.48 6.38 0.52
CA ALA A 343 -13.51 6.62 -0.49
C ALA A 343 -14.48 7.76 -0.13
N SER A 344 -14.57 8.15 1.13
CA SER A 344 -15.43 9.26 1.61
C SER A 344 -14.75 10.62 1.61
N SER A 345 -13.56 10.75 1.02
CA SER A 345 -12.80 11.99 0.89
C SER A 345 -12.37 12.24 -0.56
N LEU A 346 -11.92 13.47 -0.86
CA LEU A 346 -11.26 13.77 -2.14
C LEU A 346 -9.76 13.50 -2.11
N ASN A 347 -9.27 12.96 -0.98
CA ASN A 347 -7.89 12.50 -0.84
C ASN A 347 -7.77 11.05 -1.34
N ASP A 348 -6.60 10.68 -1.85
CA ASP A 348 -6.31 9.28 -2.23
C ASP A 348 -6.06 8.37 -1.03
N TYR A 349 -6.23 8.84 0.20
CA TYR A 349 -5.83 8.13 1.41
C TYR A 349 -6.78 8.42 2.58
N ALA A 350 -6.83 7.50 3.53
CA ALA A 350 -7.53 7.69 4.80
C ALA A 350 -6.61 8.34 5.83
N GLU A 351 -7.12 9.32 6.55
CA GLU A 351 -6.46 10.00 7.68
C GLU A 351 -7.35 9.96 8.93
N PRO A 352 -7.50 8.81 9.58
CA PRO A 352 -8.31 8.71 10.79
C PRO A 352 -7.71 9.55 11.93
N ALA A 353 -8.57 10.24 12.67
CA ALA A 353 -8.16 11.00 13.84
C ALA A 353 -7.72 10.06 14.99
N ASP A 354 -8.36 8.90 15.11
CA ASP A 354 -8.06 7.85 16.09
C ASP A 354 -8.65 6.49 15.66
N GLU A 355 -8.32 5.42 16.39
CA GLU A 355 -8.88 4.08 16.13
C GLU A 355 -10.41 4.06 16.26
N LYS A 356 -10.96 4.85 17.18
CA LYS A 356 -12.42 4.89 17.43
C LYS A 356 -13.15 5.36 16.18
N GLN A 357 -12.66 6.37 15.49
CA GLN A 357 -13.29 6.86 14.25
C GLN A 357 -13.39 5.76 13.18
N VAL A 358 -12.35 4.92 13.03
CA VAL A 358 -12.38 3.80 12.08
C VAL A 358 -13.43 2.76 12.49
N TRP A 359 -13.51 2.43 13.79
CA TRP A 359 -14.52 1.50 14.30
C TRP A 359 -15.94 2.04 14.20
N ASP A 360 -16.13 3.36 14.36
CA ASP A 360 -17.44 4.00 14.15
C ASP A 360 -17.88 3.91 12.68
N VAL A 361 -16.96 4.08 11.73
CA VAL A 361 -17.25 3.83 10.30
C VAL A 361 -17.62 2.37 10.05
N TYR A 362 -16.90 1.42 10.65
CA TYR A 362 -17.24 0.00 10.55
C TYR A 362 -18.64 -0.30 11.08
N ALA A 363 -19.00 0.27 12.22
CA ALA A 363 -20.30 0.12 12.84
C ALA A 363 -21.45 0.86 12.13
N GLY A 364 -21.15 1.69 11.11
CA GLY A 364 -22.14 2.54 10.44
C GLY A 364 -22.66 3.67 11.32
N ASN A 365 -21.87 4.13 12.30
CA ASN A 365 -22.27 5.17 13.24
C ASN A 365 -22.05 6.57 12.65
N ALA A 366 -23.02 7.05 11.89
CA ALA A 366 -22.98 8.36 11.22
C ALA A 366 -23.57 9.52 12.07
N ARG A 367 -23.88 9.29 13.35
CA ARG A 367 -24.43 10.33 14.23
C ARG A 367 -23.33 11.30 14.67
N VAL A 368 -23.73 12.57 14.87
CA VAL A 368 -22.81 13.58 15.42
C VAL A 368 -22.23 13.10 16.75
N GLN A 369 -20.92 13.04 16.80
CA GLN A 369 -20.17 12.72 18.02
C GLN A 369 -19.85 14.02 18.77
N ARG A 370 -20.12 14.07 20.07
CA ARG A 370 -19.90 15.22 20.95
C ARG A 370 -18.98 14.84 22.09
#